data_6fb17e1e7541395281852408c45845d3
#
_entry.id   6fb17e1e7541395281852408c45845d3
#
_cell.length_a   1.000
_cell.length_b   1.000
_cell.length_c   1.000
_cell.angle_alpha   90.00
_cell.angle_beta   90.00
_cell.angle_gamma   90.00
#
_symmetry.space_group_name_H-M   'P 1'
#
loop_
_entity.id
_entity.type
_entity.pdbx_description
1 polymer ?
#
loop_
_entity_poly.entity_id
_entity_poly.type
_entity_poly.pdbx_seq_one_letter_code
_entity_poly.pdbx_strand_id
1 'polypeptide(L)'
;MVRRITTMLLAALTFIGAVATAPTASAQDGPHLVSTERIDAQFLRIHVYSPAHNAVIPNDILVPEGNAPRPTLYLLPGYYGGTDGLTWANTTDYRSFFRDKNVNVVSPIGGKGSLYSDWYQDDPVLGRNKWTTYLTQELPSVIDREFNGTGRDAVAGLSMSGGPALDIAAHNPGRFKAAATYSGCPMSSGVVGSPLAAGLVLGTGGNIGNAWGPPWDPAWADHDPNAQPTRLRDVAVFVGSASGVPGEVDGNHYNVGLWGGPLVVEGAANACSEHFTNNARAAGVNVDRFYAPNGAHTWPLFEHQLRTSWRTIAPAIGA
;
A
#
# COMPACT_ATOMS: atom_id res chain seq x y z
N MET A 1 -94.64 -8.54 -37.01
CA MET A 1 -93.75 -8.48 -35.82
C MET A 1 -92.50 -9.25 -36.16
N VAL A 2 -91.39 -8.57 -36.57
CA VAL A 2 -90.18 -9.23 -36.99
C VAL A 2 -89.07 -8.72 -36.06
N ARG A 3 -88.53 -9.60 -35.21
CA ARG A 3 -87.37 -9.29 -34.29
C ARG A 3 -86.08 -9.40 -35.09
N ARG A 4 -85.36 -8.32 -35.20
CA ARG A 4 -83.96 -8.27 -35.68
C ARG A 4 -83.04 -8.68 -34.59
N ILE A 5 -82.22 -9.71 -34.79
CA ILE A 5 -81.12 -10.16 -33.93
C ILE A 5 -79.87 -9.47 -34.45
N THR A 6 -79.23 -8.63 -33.66
CA THR A 6 -77.95 -7.96 -33.96
C THR A 6 -76.84 -8.79 -33.37
N THR A 7 -76.00 -9.35 -34.20
CA THR A 7 -74.81 -10.13 -33.79
C THR A 7 -73.65 -9.14 -33.55
N MET A 8 -73.16 -9.04 -32.31
CA MET A 8 -71.97 -8.33 -32.00
C MET A 8 -70.77 -9.27 -32.22
N LEU A 9 -69.84 -8.90 -33.10
CA LEU A 9 -68.51 -9.51 -33.21
C LEU A 9 -67.58 -8.84 -32.17
N LEU A 10 -67.08 -9.64 -31.22
CA LEU A 10 -65.96 -9.25 -30.31
C LEU A 10 -64.67 -9.55 -31.04
N ALA A 11 -63.88 -8.49 -31.36
CA ALA A 11 -62.51 -8.61 -31.84
C ALA A 11 -61.60 -8.67 -30.62
N ALA A 12 -60.97 -9.82 -30.37
CA ALA A 12 -59.95 -9.96 -29.36
C ALA A 12 -58.60 -9.49 -29.93
N LEU A 13 -58.10 -8.35 -29.45
CA LEU A 13 -56.72 -7.91 -29.70
C LEU A 13 -55.76 -8.63 -28.74
N THR A 14 -54.99 -9.60 -29.27
CA THR A 14 -53.86 -10.19 -28.56
C THR A 14 -52.68 -9.23 -28.60
N PHE A 15 -52.37 -8.58 -27.46
CA PHE A 15 -51.10 -7.85 -27.25
C PHE A 15 -49.99 -8.87 -27.00
N ILE A 16 -49.12 -9.08 -27.98
CA ILE A 16 -47.83 -9.79 -27.78
C ILE A 16 -46.86 -8.77 -27.16
N GLY A 17 -46.74 -8.78 -25.85
CA GLY A 17 -45.71 -8.00 -25.13
C GLY A 17 -44.35 -8.60 -25.42
N ALA A 18 -43.53 -7.91 -26.20
CA ALA A 18 -42.12 -8.21 -26.30
C ALA A 18 -41.44 -7.86 -24.93
N VAL A 19 -41.09 -8.89 -24.18
CA VAL A 19 -40.23 -8.73 -22.98
C VAL A 19 -38.83 -8.45 -23.50
N ALA A 20 -38.44 -7.17 -23.49
CA ALA A 20 -37.06 -6.80 -23.70
C ALA A 20 -36.24 -7.27 -22.45
N THR A 21 -35.50 -8.35 -22.60
CA THR A 21 -34.48 -8.74 -21.62
C THR A 21 -33.39 -7.69 -21.67
N ALA A 22 -33.33 -6.80 -20.64
CA ALA A 22 -32.19 -5.96 -20.44
C ALA A 22 -30.94 -6.87 -20.31
N PRO A 23 -29.83 -6.53 -20.97
CA PRO A 23 -28.61 -7.29 -20.76
C PRO A 23 -28.27 -7.20 -19.28
N THR A 24 -28.24 -8.33 -18.59
CA THR A 24 -27.63 -8.42 -17.26
C THR A 24 -26.17 -8.08 -17.46
N ALA A 25 -25.76 -6.89 -17.01
CA ALA A 25 -24.34 -6.61 -16.85
C ALA A 25 -23.79 -7.71 -15.95
N SER A 26 -22.91 -8.55 -16.50
CA SER A 26 -22.17 -9.53 -15.75
C SER A 26 -21.39 -8.73 -14.70
N ALA A 27 -21.74 -8.90 -13.42
CA ALA A 27 -20.96 -8.33 -12.35
C ALA A 27 -19.53 -8.84 -12.52
N GLN A 28 -18.57 -7.94 -12.64
CA GLN A 28 -17.16 -8.30 -12.64
C GLN A 28 -16.82 -8.74 -11.21
N ASP A 29 -16.83 -10.05 -10.94
CA ASP A 29 -16.63 -10.61 -9.61
C ASP A 29 -15.18 -10.45 -9.11
N GLY A 30 -14.25 -10.15 -10.02
CA GLY A 30 -12.82 -9.96 -9.72
C GLY A 30 -12.38 -8.50 -9.52
N PRO A 31 -11.12 -8.27 -9.14
CA PRO A 31 -10.56 -6.94 -9.00
C PRO A 31 -10.50 -6.23 -10.36
N HIS A 32 -10.99 -4.98 -10.42
CA HIS A 32 -11.06 -4.22 -11.66
C HIS A 32 -10.97 -2.71 -11.43
N LEU A 33 -10.56 -2.01 -12.49
CA LEU A 33 -10.54 -0.56 -12.55
C LEU A 33 -11.98 -0.05 -12.69
N VAL A 34 -12.43 0.73 -11.71
CA VAL A 34 -13.78 1.32 -11.69
C VAL A 34 -13.80 2.65 -12.43
N SER A 35 -12.80 3.50 -12.15
CA SER A 35 -12.69 4.82 -12.77
C SER A 35 -11.26 5.36 -12.73
N THR A 36 -10.99 6.32 -13.62
CA THR A 36 -9.72 7.03 -13.69
C THR A 36 -9.99 8.53 -13.76
N GLU A 37 -9.38 9.27 -12.86
CA GLU A 37 -9.32 10.72 -12.87
C GLU A 37 -7.92 11.15 -13.31
N ARG A 38 -7.83 11.89 -14.42
CA ARG A 38 -6.56 12.43 -14.90
C ARG A 38 -6.28 13.76 -14.23
N ILE A 39 -5.21 13.82 -13.44
CA ILE A 39 -4.79 15.04 -12.73
C ILE A 39 -3.80 15.85 -13.57
N ASP A 40 -2.83 15.16 -14.22
CA ASP A 40 -1.95 15.76 -15.25
C ASP A 40 -1.60 14.72 -16.34
N ALA A 41 -0.60 15.02 -17.16
CA ALA A 41 -0.23 14.17 -18.31
C ALA A 41 0.21 12.75 -17.88
N GLN A 42 0.89 12.63 -16.75
CA GLN A 42 1.46 11.39 -16.24
C GLN A 42 0.86 10.95 -14.89
N PHE A 43 0.10 11.79 -14.21
CA PHE A 43 -0.43 11.51 -12.88
C PHE A 43 -1.94 11.37 -12.89
N LEU A 44 -2.39 10.22 -12.40
CA LEU A 44 -3.80 9.83 -12.37
C LEU A 44 -4.19 9.44 -10.93
N ARG A 45 -5.47 9.60 -10.61
CA ARG A 45 -6.11 8.87 -9.50
C ARG A 45 -6.99 7.79 -10.08
N ILE A 46 -6.73 6.56 -9.69
CA ILE A 46 -7.50 5.40 -10.11
C ILE A 46 -8.30 4.84 -8.93
N HIS A 47 -9.48 4.36 -9.23
CA HIS A 47 -10.36 3.71 -8.27
C HIS A 47 -10.46 2.24 -8.64
N VAL A 48 -10.02 1.36 -7.76
CA VAL A 48 -9.96 -0.09 -7.98
C VAL A 48 -10.92 -0.79 -7.03
N TYR A 49 -11.83 -1.58 -7.57
CA TYR A 49 -12.66 -2.46 -6.75
C TYR A 49 -11.83 -3.63 -6.23
N SER A 50 -11.88 -3.83 -4.93
CA SER A 50 -11.24 -4.93 -4.21
C SER A 50 -12.32 -5.89 -3.69
N PRO A 51 -12.46 -7.10 -4.24
CA PRO A 51 -13.30 -8.14 -3.67
C PRO A 51 -12.95 -8.48 -2.23
N ALA A 52 -11.65 -8.55 -1.90
CA ALA A 52 -11.18 -8.85 -0.54
C ALA A 52 -11.66 -7.82 0.49
N HIS A 53 -11.62 -6.52 0.16
CA HIS A 53 -12.17 -5.46 1.00
C HIS A 53 -13.68 -5.28 0.85
N ASN A 54 -14.28 -5.80 -0.23
CA ASN A 54 -15.64 -5.47 -0.66
C ASN A 54 -15.85 -3.95 -0.78
N ALA A 55 -14.88 -3.26 -1.36
CA ALA A 55 -14.84 -1.80 -1.45
C ALA A 55 -14.04 -1.31 -2.67
N VAL A 56 -14.28 -0.06 -3.05
CA VAL A 56 -13.47 0.66 -4.03
C VAL A 56 -12.37 1.44 -3.33
N ILE A 57 -11.12 1.18 -3.68
CA ILE A 57 -9.94 1.78 -3.07
C ILE A 57 -9.32 2.79 -4.05
N PRO A 58 -9.16 4.07 -3.64
CA PRO A 58 -8.45 5.05 -4.44
C PRO A 58 -6.93 4.81 -4.38
N ASN A 59 -6.26 5.02 -5.52
CA ASN A 59 -4.81 4.92 -5.63
C ASN A 59 -4.30 6.06 -6.52
N ASP A 60 -3.27 6.73 -6.09
CA ASP A 60 -2.52 7.66 -6.92
C ASP A 60 -1.51 6.87 -7.76
N ILE A 61 -1.44 7.14 -9.05
CA ILE A 61 -0.49 6.47 -9.94
C ILE A 61 0.23 7.48 -10.83
N LEU A 62 1.56 7.41 -10.84
CA LEU A 62 2.40 8.06 -11.82
C LEU A 62 2.76 7.05 -12.92
N VAL A 63 2.43 7.39 -14.16
CA VAL A 63 2.65 6.54 -15.34
C VAL A 63 3.61 7.26 -16.28
N PRO A 64 4.77 6.68 -16.61
CA PRO A 64 5.67 7.26 -17.60
C PRO A 64 5.02 7.37 -18.98
N GLU A 65 5.57 8.25 -19.82
CA GLU A 65 5.12 8.38 -21.20
C GLU A 65 5.35 7.09 -22.02
N GLY A 66 4.49 6.88 -23.01
CA GLY A 66 4.53 5.70 -23.89
C GLY A 66 3.88 4.45 -23.29
N ASN A 67 3.91 3.36 -24.08
CA ASN A 67 3.22 2.10 -23.77
C ASN A 67 4.18 0.91 -23.55
N ALA A 68 5.46 1.15 -23.30
CA ALA A 68 6.39 0.07 -23.03
C ALA A 68 6.02 -0.64 -21.71
N PRO A 69 6.16 -1.97 -21.64
CA PRO A 69 6.06 -2.67 -20.38
C PRO A 69 7.06 -2.15 -19.35
N ARG A 70 6.64 -2.01 -18.10
CA ARG A 70 7.48 -1.44 -17.04
C ARG A 70 7.19 -2.05 -15.69
N PRO A 71 8.17 -2.09 -14.78
CA PRO A 71 7.96 -2.52 -13.40
C PRO A 71 7.09 -1.51 -12.64
N THR A 72 6.61 -1.93 -11.47
CA THR A 72 5.82 -1.07 -10.58
C THR A 72 6.49 -0.94 -9.22
N LEU A 73 6.59 0.28 -8.71
CA LEU A 73 6.90 0.60 -7.32
C LEU A 73 5.60 0.89 -6.58
N TYR A 74 5.23 0.03 -5.63
CA TYR A 74 4.14 0.28 -4.68
C TYR A 74 4.68 1.08 -3.50
N LEU A 75 4.17 2.30 -3.31
CA LEU A 75 4.66 3.27 -2.34
C LEU A 75 3.62 3.47 -1.23
N LEU A 76 3.78 2.76 -0.13
CA LEU A 76 2.80 2.72 0.95
C LEU A 76 2.90 3.97 1.82
N PRO A 77 1.77 4.63 2.13
CA PRO A 77 1.74 5.75 3.06
C PRO A 77 1.87 5.28 4.52
N GLY A 78 2.07 6.25 5.42
CA GLY A 78 2.26 5.99 6.84
C GLY A 78 0.97 5.72 7.62
N TYR A 79 0.96 6.16 8.88
CA TYR A 79 0.01 5.83 9.93
C TYR A 79 -1.47 6.00 9.57
N TYR A 80 -1.82 7.10 8.90
CA TYR A 80 -3.20 7.39 8.49
C TYR A 80 -3.56 6.90 7.09
N GLY A 81 -2.64 6.25 6.39
CA GLY A 81 -2.91 5.74 5.04
C GLY A 81 -3.23 6.82 4.01
N GLY A 82 -2.85 8.08 4.26
CA GLY A 82 -3.21 9.22 3.41
C GLY A 82 -4.66 9.70 3.55
N THR A 83 -5.45 9.10 4.46
CA THR A 83 -6.87 9.47 4.67
C THR A 83 -7.04 10.75 5.47
N ASP A 84 -5.99 11.25 6.09
CA ASP A 84 -5.87 12.56 6.73
C ASP A 84 -5.55 13.69 5.75
N GLY A 85 -5.42 13.38 4.46
CA GLY A 85 -5.05 14.30 3.41
C GLY A 85 -3.54 14.46 3.20
N LEU A 86 -2.69 13.81 4.00
CA LEU A 86 -1.24 13.83 3.83
C LEU A 86 -0.78 12.60 3.04
N THR A 87 -0.56 12.78 1.75
CA THR A 87 -0.16 11.72 0.83
C THR A 87 1.24 11.98 0.27
N TRP A 88 1.88 10.96 -0.28
CA TRP A 88 3.12 11.14 -1.02
C TRP A 88 3.02 12.24 -2.09
N ALA A 89 1.85 12.34 -2.74
CA ALA A 89 1.64 13.25 -3.86
C ALA A 89 1.58 14.74 -3.47
N ASN A 90 1.15 15.06 -2.26
CA ASN A 90 0.98 16.46 -1.83
C ASN A 90 1.99 16.92 -0.76
N THR A 91 2.81 15.99 -0.24
CA THR A 91 3.81 16.30 0.79
C THR A 91 5.25 16.16 0.31
N THR A 92 5.47 15.61 -0.88
CA THR A 92 6.80 15.39 -1.48
C THR A 92 6.81 15.74 -2.96
N ASP A 93 8.01 15.83 -3.53
CA ASP A 93 8.21 16.02 -4.97
C ASP A 93 8.60 14.71 -5.70
N TYR A 94 8.12 13.57 -5.20
CA TYR A 94 8.44 12.27 -5.79
C TYR A 94 8.03 12.18 -7.28
N ARG A 95 6.96 12.88 -7.69
CA ARG A 95 6.49 12.87 -9.08
C ARG A 95 7.53 13.44 -10.04
N SER A 96 8.19 14.54 -9.69
CA SER A 96 9.31 15.09 -10.47
C SER A 96 10.48 14.12 -10.53
N PHE A 97 10.79 13.45 -9.41
CA PHE A 97 11.89 12.49 -9.34
C PHE A 97 11.67 11.28 -10.26
N PHE A 98 10.44 10.79 -10.36
CA PHE A 98 10.13 9.60 -11.17
C PHE A 98 9.66 9.91 -12.60
N ARG A 99 9.46 11.16 -12.96
CA ARG A 99 8.88 11.59 -14.25
C ARG A 99 9.60 11.01 -15.46
N ASP A 100 10.91 10.89 -15.41
CA ASP A 100 11.80 10.42 -16.48
C ASP A 100 12.21 8.95 -16.35
N LYS A 101 11.68 8.23 -15.36
CA LYS A 101 12.05 6.84 -15.08
C LYS A 101 11.02 5.86 -15.62
N ASN A 102 11.46 4.73 -16.14
CA ASN A 102 10.58 3.71 -16.72
C ASN A 102 9.97 2.82 -15.61
N VAL A 103 9.16 3.42 -14.73
CA VAL A 103 8.51 2.73 -13.62
C VAL A 103 7.13 3.32 -13.35
N ASN A 104 6.10 2.48 -13.19
CA ASN A 104 4.84 2.93 -12.58
C ASN A 104 5.06 3.13 -11.09
N VAL A 105 4.60 4.25 -10.52
CA VAL A 105 4.63 4.45 -9.06
C VAL A 105 3.20 4.54 -8.56
N VAL A 106 2.79 3.58 -7.73
CA VAL A 106 1.42 3.44 -7.25
C VAL A 106 1.38 3.62 -5.74
N SER A 107 0.58 4.58 -5.26
CA SER A 107 0.36 4.80 -3.84
C SER A 107 -1.12 4.62 -3.51
N PRO A 108 -1.51 3.56 -2.77
CA PRO A 108 -2.87 3.38 -2.31
C PRO A 108 -3.23 4.45 -1.27
N ILE A 109 -4.51 4.84 -1.24
CA ILE A 109 -5.05 5.73 -0.20
C ILE A 109 -6.00 4.90 0.66
N GLY A 110 -5.60 4.64 1.89
CA GLY A 110 -6.30 3.77 2.85
C GLY A 110 -5.32 3.02 3.74
N GLY A 111 -5.83 2.13 4.59
CA GLY A 111 -5.01 1.32 5.48
C GLY A 111 -4.59 2.03 6.77
N LYS A 112 -5.34 3.05 7.21
CA LYS A 112 -5.14 3.68 8.52
C LYS A 112 -5.04 2.62 9.62
N GLY A 113 -3.91 2.57 10.33
CA GLY A 113 -3.68 1.64 11.43
C GLY A 113 -3.69 0.15 11.07
N SER A 114 -3.72 -0.20 9.78
CA SER A 114 -3.96 -1.58 9.33
C SER A 114 -2.72 -2.49 9.39
N LEU A 115 -1.52 -1.92 9.54
CA LEU A 115 -0.25 -2.62 9.33
C LEU A 115 -0.15 -3.28 7.94
N TYR A 116 -0.96 -2.83 6.99
CA TYR A 116 -1.06 -3.34 5.61
C TYR A 116 -1.14 -4.87 5.50
N SER A 117 -1.79 -5.52 6.48
CA SER A 117 -1.97 -6.97 6.55
C SER A 117 -3.43 -7.41 6.40
N ASP A 118 -3.65 -8.70 6.19
CA ASP A 118 -4.97 -9.31 6.20
C ASP A 118 -5.35 -9.65 7.64
N TRP A 119 -6.35 -8.98 8.14
CA TRP A 119 -6.84 -9.21 9.50
C TRP A 119 -7.74 -10.44 9.58
N TYR A 120 -7.67 -11.16 10.68
CA TYR A 120 -8.54 -12.31 10.95
C TYR A 120 -10.01 -11.93 10.99
N GLN A 121 -10.32 -10.75 11.56
CA GLN A 121 -11.69 -10.28 11.75
C GLN A 121 -11.82 -8.82 11.33
N ASP A 122 -13.03 -8.45 10.89
CA ASP A 122 -13.37 -7.05 10.66
C ASP A 122 -13.36 -6.30 12.00
N ASP A 123 -12.81 -5.09 12.01
CA ASP A 123 -12.70 -4.26 13.21
C ASP A 123 -13.84 -3.25 13.26
N PRO A 124 -14.49 -3.02 14.42
CA PRO A 124 -15.61 -2.09 14.54
C PRO A 124 -15.27 -0.64 14.16
N VAL A 125 -13.99 -0.23 14.26
CA VAL A 125 -13.51 1.13 14.00
C VAL A 125 -12.78 1.23 12.66
N LEU A 126 -11.88 0.26 12.39
CA LEU A 126 -11.03 0.27 11.20
C LEU A 126 -11.61 -0.53 10.03
N GLY A 127 -12.75 -1.20 10.24
CA GLY A 127 -13.45 -1.95 9.22
C GLY A 127 -12.71 -3.19 8.76
N ARG A 128 -12.95 -3.57 7.52
CA ARG A 128 -12.39 -4.75 6.88
C ARG A 128 -10.99 -4.45 6.33
N ASN A 129 -9.99 -5.18 6.81
CA ASN A 129 -8.60 -5.04 6.43
C ASN A 129 -8.12 -6.30 5.73
N LYS A 130 -7.91 -6.24 4.41
CA LYS A 130 -7.38 -7.32 3.55
C LYS A 130 -6.26 -6.77 2.65
N TRP A 131 -5.37 -6.01 3.28
CA TRP A 131 -4.36 -5.24 2.57
C TRP A 131 -3.27 -6.10 1.93
N THR A 132 -2.88 -7.22 2.56
CA THR A 132 -1.93 -8.15 1.92
C THR A 132 -2.51 -8.70 0.62
N THR A 133 -3.76 -9.21 0.65
CA THR A 133 -4.44 -9.67 -0.57
C THR A 133 -4.55 -8.56 -1.62
N TYR A 134 -4.95 -7.36 -1.22
CA TYR A 134 -5.07 -6.22 -2.13
C TYR A 134 -3.74 -5.88 -2.81
N LEU A 135 -2.66 -5.73 -2.04
CA LEU A 135 -1.36 -5.27 -2.52
C LEU A 135 -0.54 -6.34 -3.25
N THR A 136 -0.86 -7.63 -3.05
CA THR A 136 -0.08 -8.72 -3.67
C THR A 136 -0.80 -9.43 -4.81
N GLN A 137 -2.13 -9.34 -4.86
CA GLN A 137 -2.94 -10.09 -5.83
C GLN A 137 -3.86 -9.15 -6.64
N GLU A 138 -4.69 -8.35 -5.97
CA GLU A 138 -5.76 -7.60 -6.62
C GLU A 138 -5.25 -6.36 -7.36
N LEU A 139 -4.63 -5.40 -6.65
CA LEU A 139 -4.10 -4.19 -7.26
C LEU A 139 -3.04 -4.49 -8.33
N PRO A 140 -2.06 -5.40 -8.10
CA PRO A 140 -1.10 -5.76 -9.13
C PRO A 140 -1.73 -6.32 -10.41
N SER A 141 -2.77 -7.14 -10.30
CA SER A 141 -3.46 -7.67 -11.48
C SER A 141 -4.12 -6.58 -12.33
N VAL A 142 -4.62 -5.52 -11.69
CA VAL A 142 -5.18 -4.35 -12.37
C VAL A 142 -4.07 -3.50 -13.00
N ILE A 143 -2.98 -3.26 -12.27
CA ILE A 143 -1.85 -2.47 -12.79
C ILE A 143 -1.20 -3.15 -13.99
N ASP A 144 -0.97 -4.46 -13.91
CA ASP A 144 -0.37 -5.22 -15.02
C ASP A 144 -1.23 -5.14 -16.29
N ARG A 145 -2.54 -5.25 -16.15
CA ARG A 145 -3.48 -5.23 -17.27
C ARG A 145 -3.71 -3.84 -17.85
N GLU A 146 -3.91 -2.84 -16.98
CA GLU A 146 -4.33 -1.49 -17.41
C GLU A 146 -3.14 -0.55 -17.67
N PHE A 147 -1.97 -0.81 -17.07
CA PHE A 147 -0.79 0.08 -17.10
C PHE A 147 0.50 -0.65 -17.52
N ASN A 148 0.36 -1.77 -18.24
CA ASN A 148 1.47 -2.56 -18.80
C ASN A 148 2.54 -2.96 -17.77
N GLY A 149 2.12 -3.39 -16.57
CA GLY A 149 3.03 -3.88 -15.54
C GLY A 149 3.74 -5.17 -15.96
N THR A 150 5.01 -5.33 -15.59
CA THR A 150 5.81 -6.52 -15.90
C THR A 150 5.71 -7.63 -14.86
N GLY A 151 5.11 -7.35 -13.70
CA GLY A 151 5.12 -8.26 -12.56
C GLY A 151 6.49 -8.41 -11.88
N ARG A 152 7.46 -7.57 -12.21
CA ARG A 152 8.77 -7.49 -11.58
C ARG A 152 8.84 -6.20 -10.74
N ASP A 153 8.27 -6.25 -9.56
CA ASP A 153 7.88 -5.06 -8.80
C ASP A 153 8.77 -4.80 -7.58
N ALA A 154 8.57 -3.62 -7.00
CA ALA A 154 9.10 -3.24 -5.70
C ALA A 154 7.98 -2.73 -4.79
N VAL A 155 8.17 -2.86 -3.48
CA VAL A 155 7.31 -2.25 -2.46
C VAL A 155 8.15 -1.46 -1.47
N ALA A 156 7.69 -0.26 -1.14
CA ALA A 156 8.34 0.59 -0.18
C ALA A 156 7.31 1.22 0.77
N GLY A 157 7.69 1.41 2.01
CA GLY A 157 6.79 2.00 3.01
C GLY A 157 7.52 2.93 3.96
N LEU A 158 6.79 3.92 4.48
CA LEU A 158 7.29 4.85 5.48
C LEU A 158 6.65 4.60 6.85
N SER A 159 7.39 4.86 7.94
CA SER A 159 6.83 4.81 9.29
C SER A 159 6.12 3.48 9.57
N MET A 160 4.81 3.51 9.90
CA MET A 160 3.99 2.32 10.13
C MET A 160 4.10 1.28 9.00
N SER A 161 4.16 1.71 7.74
CA SER A 161 4.17 0.77 6.60
C SER A 161 5.56 0.24 6.24
N GLY A 162 6.63 0.70 6.89
CA GLY A 162 7.98 0.27 6.57
C GLY A 162 8.25 -1.21 6.85
N GLY A 163 7.83 -1.72 8.00
CA GLY A 163 7.87 -3.15 8.33
C GLY A 163 6.98 -3.98 7.41
N PRO A 164 5.69 -3.62 7.27
CA PRO A 164 4.78 -4.26 6.32
C PRO A 164 5.28 -4.34 4.87
N ALA A 165 5.98 -3.33 4.36
CA ALA A 165 6.57 -3.39 3.03
C ALA A 165 7.60 -4.54 2.90
N LEU A 166 8.44 -4.72 3.92
CA LEU A 166 9.37 -5.85 3.95
C LEU A 166 8.66 -7.20 4.11
N ASP A 167 7.60 -7.25 4.93
CA ASP A 167 6.78 -8.45 5.12
C ASP A 167 6.08 -8.89 3.82
N ILE A 168 5.46 -7.95 3.10
CA ILE A 168 4.84 -8.20 1.80
C ILE A 168 5.86 -8.80 0.81
N ALA A 169 7.06 -8.25 0.73
CA ALA A 169 8.09 -8.77 -0.15
C ALA A 169 8.63 -10.13 0.30
N ALA A 170 8.79 -10.34 1.61
CA ALA A 170 9.25 -11.60 2.19
C ALA A 170 8.32 -12.78 1.86
N HIS A 171 7.01 -12.53 1.80
CA HIS A 171 6.01 -13.54 1.44
C HIS A 171 5.80 -13.67 -0.08
N ASN A 172 6.27 -12.72 -0.89
CA ASN A 172 6.03 -12.68 -2.33
C ASN A 172 7.31 -12.40 -3.15
N PRO A 173 8.43 -13.14 -2.94
CA PRO A 173 9.71 -12.86 -3.61
C PRO A 173 9.66 -13.13 -5.12
N GLY A 174 8.66 -13.88 -5.57
CA GLY A 174 8.39 -14.11 -6.99
C GLY A 174 8.05 -12.80 -7.72
N ARG A 175 7.30 -11.91 -7.08
CA ARG A 175 6.86 -10.63 -7.62
C ARG A 175 7.74 -9.47 -7.17
N PHE A 176 7.94 -9.29 -5.87
CA PHE A 176 8.69 -8.17 -5.31
C PHE A 176 10.19 -8.49 -5.29
N LYS A 177 10.94 -7.85 -6.18
CA LYS A 177 12.40 -8.01 -6.32
C LYS A 177 13.19 -7.02 -5.48
N ALA A 178 12.53 -5.96 -5.00
CA ALA A 178 13.08 -5.02 -4.04
C ALA A 178 12.03 -4.63 -3.00
N ALA A 179 12.51 -4.32 -1.80
CA ALA A 179 11.70 -3.77 -0.73
C ALA A 179 12.47 -2.67 0.02
N ALA A 180 11.75 -1.63 0.45
CA ALA A 180 12.36 -0.54 1.20
C ALA A 180 11.52 -0.13 2.41
N THR A 181 12.20 0.19 3.51
CA THR A 181 11.61 0.82 4.69
C THR A 181 12.22 2.19 4.92
N TYR A 182 11.37 3.20 5.07
CA TYR A 182 11.76 4.58 5.33
C TYR A 182 11.31 4.96 6.74
N SER A 183 12.27 5.07 7.66
CA SER A 183 11.99 5.41 9.07
C SER A 183 10.92 4.50 9.70
N GLY A 184 10.92 3.22 9.31
CA GLY A 184 10.00 2.22 9.84
C GLY A 184 10.64 1.36 10.92
N CYS A 185 9.81 0.54 11.60
CA CYS A 185 10.26 -0.49 12.53
C CYS A 185 9.92 -1.88 11.95
N PRO A 186 10.89 -2.60 11.32
CA PRO A 186 10.65 -3.92 10.73
C PRO A 186 10.57 -5.04 11.79
N MET A 187 9.86 -4.78 12.87
CA MET A 187 9.64 -5.68 13.99
C MET A 187 8.20 -5.56 14.45
N SER A 188 7.46 -6.65 14.46
CA SER A 188 6.05 -6.69 14.88
C SER A 188 5.79 -7.71 16.00
N SER A 189 6.78 -8.53 16.37
CA SER A 189 6.65 -9.56 17.40
C SER A 189 7.64 -9.39 18.55
N GLY A 190 7.49 -10.19 19.61
CA GLY A 190 8.36 -10.18 20.79
C GLY A 190 8.15 -8.97 21.70
N VAL A 191 9.07 -8.80 22.65
CA VAL A 191 8.92 -7.81 23.74
C VAL A 191 8.98 -6.36 23.29
N VAL A 192 9.53 -6.09 22.11
CA VAL A 192 9.61 -4.73 21.50
C VAL A 192 8.57 -4.57 20.40
N GLY A 193 8.52 -5.49 19.44
CA GLY A 193 7.68 -5.37 18.27
C GLY A 193 6.19 -5.43 18.57
N SER A 194 5.76 -6.36 19.43
CA SER A 194 4.34 -6.52 19.73
C SER A 194 3.70 -5.29 20.40
N PRO A 195 4.30 -4.63 21.39
CA PRO A 195 3.76 -3.39 21.93
C PRO A 195 3.74 -2.23 20.92
N LEU A 196 4.74 -2.14 20.04
CA LEU A 196 4.76 -1.11 19.01
C LEU A 196 3.65 -1.32 17.98
N ALA A 197 3.50 -2.53 17.44
CA ALA A 197 2.43 -2.85 16.50
C ALA A 197 1.04 -2.65 17.13
N ALA A 198 0.86 -3.12 18.38
CA ALA A 198 -0.39 -2.91 19.13
C ALA A 198 -0.67 -1.42 19.36
N GLY A 199 0.35 -0.63 19.70
CA GLY A 199 0.24 0.82 19.91
C GLY A 199 -0.18 1.56 18.64
N LEU A 200 0.34 1.16 17.48
CA LEU A 200 -0.05 1.74 16.18
C LEU A 200 -1.54 1.47 15.88
N VAL A 201 -2.03 0.26 16.09
CA VAL A 201 -3.43 -0.08 15.86
C VAL A 201 -4.33 0.61 16.89
N LEU A 202 -3.99 0.52 18.18
CA LEU A 202 -4.77 1.12 19.27
C LEU A 202 -4.86 2.66 19.14
N GLY A 203 -3.78 3.31 18.74
CA GLY A 203 -3.75 4.76 18.54
C GLY A 203 -4.68 5.25 17.42
N THR A 204 -5.10 4.37 16.51
CA THR A 204 -6.14 4.64 15.50
C THR A 204 -7.54 4.23 15.94
N GLY A 205 -7.69 3.71 17.14
CA GLY A 205 -8.94 3.24 17.73
C GLY A 205 -9.28 1.78 17.43
N GLY A 206 -8.40 1.04 16.73
CA GLY A 206 -8.60 -0.36 16.41
C GLY A 206 -8.15 -1.33 17.52
N ASN A 207 -8.44 -2.59 17.32
CA ASN A 207 -8.01 -3.68 18.20
C ASN A 207 -7.07 -4.64 17.45
N ILE A 208 -5.80 -4.68 17.87
CA ILE A 208 -4.79 -5.54 17.24
C ILE A 208 -5.15 -7.04 17.32
N GLY A 209 -5.93 -7.46 18.30
CA GLY A 209 -6.44 -8.82 18.39
C GLY A 209 -7.31 -9.24 17.21
N ASN A 210 -7.95 -8.28 16.52
CA ASN A 210 -8.69 -8.53 15.29
C ASN A 210 -7.76 -8.75 14.09
N ALA A 211 -6.52 -8.23 14.15
CA ALA A 211 -5.53 -8.44 13.10
C ALA A 211 -4.93 -9.85 13.13
N TRP A 212 -4.21 -10.19 14.19
CA TRP A 212 -3.40 -11.40 14.28
C TRP A 212 -3.67 -12.24 15.52
N GLY A 213 -4.82 -12.02 16.17
CA GLY A 213 -5.14 -12.74 17.42
C GLY A 213 -4.30 -12.28 18.61
N PRO A 214 -4.24 -13.10 19.68
CA PRO A 214 -3.49 -12.77 20.88
C PRO A 214 -1.97 -12.76 20.63
N PRO A 215 -1.16 -12.11 21.51
CA PRO A 215 0.29 -11.95 21.28
C PRO A 215 1.12 -13.23 21.12
N TRP A 216 0.57 -14.39 21.49
CA TRP A 216 1.18 -15.71 21.32
C TRP A 216 0.74 -16.44 20.05
N ASP A 217 -0.13 -15.83 19.24
CA ASP A 217 -0.52 -16.40 17.96
C ASP A 217 0.68 -16.40 16.99
N PRO A 218 0.91 -17.50 16.25
CA PRO A 218 2.01 -17.57 15.28
C PRO A 218 2.02 -16.48 14.21
N ALA A 219 0.88 -15.88 13.89
CA ALA A 219 0.79 -14.78 12.92
C ALA A 219 1.67 -13.59 13.29
N TRP A 220 1.88 -13.31 14.58
CA TRP A 220 2.77 -12.22 14.99
C TRP A 220 4.20 -12.42 14.50
N ALA A 221 4.74 -13.63 14.62
CA ALA A 221 6.07 -13.97 14.13
C ALA A 221 6.09 -14.15 12.62
N ASP A 222 4.99 -14.58 12.01
CA ASP A 222 4.87 -14.73 10.57
C ASP A 222 4.90 -13.38 9.86
N HIS A 223 4.26 -12.35 10.42
CA HIS A 223 4.27 -10.98 9.94
C HIS A 223 5.44 -10.13 10.48
N ASP A 224 6.50 -10.75 10.98
CA ASP A 224 7.67 -10.06 11.50
C ASP A 224 8.90 -10.31 10.63
N PRO A 225 9.32 -9.33 9.79
CA PRO A 225 10.53 -9.45 9.00
C PRO A 225 11.79 -9.72 9.81
N ASN A 226 11.85 -9.22 11.05
CA ASN A 226 12.97 -9.46 11.95
C ASN A 226 13.00 -10.89 12.52
N ALA A 227 11.84 -11.51 12.72
CA ALA A 227 11.74 -12.91 13.13
C ALA A 227 12.00 -13.88 11.96
N GLN A 228 11.73 -13.46 10.73
CA GLN A 228 11.82 -14.27 9.51
C GLN A 228 12.75 -13.66 8.43
N PRO A 229 13.96 -13.15 8.77
CA PRO A 229 14.78 -12.39 7.84
C PRO A 229 15.23 -13.19 6.62
N THR A 230 15.38 -14.51 6.74
CA THR A 230 15.80 -15.40 5.64
C THR A 230 14.87 -15.38 4.44
N ARG A 231 13.60 -15.00 4.61
CA ARG A 231 12.62 -14.85 3.51
C ARG A 231 12.98 -13.72 2.54
N LEU A 232 13.85 -12.79 2.97
CA LEU A 232 14.29 -11.65 2.16
C LEU A 232 15.62 -11.90 1.39
N ARG A 233 16.17 -13.12 1.36
CA ARG A 233 17.46 -13.40 0.71
C ARG A 233 17.48 -13.09 -0.79
N ASP A 234 16.33 -13.27 -1.45
CA ASP A 234 16.20 -13.05 -2.90
C ASP A 234 15.57 -11.68 -3.23
N VAL A 235 15.48 -10.78 -2.24
CA VAL A 235 14.95 -9.43 -2.34
C VAL A 235 16.05 -8.42 -2.09
N ALA A 236 16.17 -7.40 -2.95
CA ALA A 236 17.06 -6.27 -2.69
C ALA A 236 16.41 -5.38 -1.62
N VAL A 237 17.06 -5.29 -0.45
CA VAL A 237 16.49 -4.61 0.72
C VAL A 237 17.19 -3.28 0.99
N PHE A 238 16.42 -2.20 1.08
CA PHE A 238 16.88 -0.90 1.56
C PHE A 238 16.25 -0.57 2.92
N VAL A 239 17.08 -0.11 3.85
CA VAL A 239 16.65 0.30 5.20
C VAL A 239 17.17 1.70 5.48
N GLY A 240 16.26 2.66 5.53
CA GLY A 240 16.55 4.07 5.81
C GLY A 240 16.06 4.50 7.18
N SER A 241 16.86 5.31 7.89
CA SER A 241 16.46 6.05 9.10
C SER A 241 17.41 7.21 9.38
N ALA A 242 17.08 8.01 10.40
CA ALA A 242 17.93 9.09 10.89
C ALA A 242 18.06 9.04 12.43
N SER A 243 18.84 9.96 12.98
CA SER A 243 19.07 10.01 14.43
C SER A 243 17.86 10.42 15.27
N GLY A 244 16.90 11.12 14.67
CA GLY A 244 15.83 11.85 15.35
C GLY A 244 16.19 13.32 15.63
N VAL A 245 17.46 13.68 15.65
CA VAL A 245 17.87 15.07 15.82
C VAL A 245 17.53 15.86 14.57
N PRO A 246 16.68 16.91 14.65
CA PRO A 246 16.32 17.71 13.50
C PRO A 246 17.53 18.30 12.78
N GLY A 247 17.43 18.40 11.45
CA GLY A 247 18.51 18.89 10.63
C GLY A 247 18.06 19.51 9.32
N GLU A 248 18.99 19.76 8.42
CA GLU A 248 18.75 20.43 7.15
C GLU A 248 17.75 19.68 6.28
N VAL A 249 17.78 18.36 6.34
CA VAL A 249 16.84 17.49 5.60
C VAL A 249 15.38 17.76 5.96
N ASP A 250 15.09 18.22 7.16
CA ASP A 250 13.72 18.52 7.60
C ASP A 250 13.22 19.89 7.11
N GLY A 251 14.04 20.64 6.37
CA GLY A 251 13.69 21.95 5.81
C GLY A 251 13.57 23.09 6.83
N ASN A 252 13.68 22.81 8.13
CA ASN A 252 13.64 23.79 9.21
C ASN A 252 14.35 23.25 10.46
N HIS A 253 15.62 23.54 10.60
CA HIS A 253 16.48 23.04 11.69
C HIS A 253 16.05 23.49 13.09
N TYR A 254 15.32 24.59 13.18
CA TYR A 254 14.98 25.24 14.44
C TYR A 254 13.49 25.11 14.81
N ASN A 255 12.74 24.29 14.09
CA ASN A 255 11.35 24.06 14.41
C ASN A 255 11.24 23.25 15.71
N VAL A 256 10.87 23.92 16.81
CA VAL A 256 10.73 23.29 18.13
C VAL A 256 9.72 22.14 18.16
N GLY A 257 8.75 22.13 17.26
CA GLY A 257 7.80 21.03 17.11
C GLY A 257 8.47 19.71 16.72
N LEU A 258 9.62 19.74 16.04
CA LEU A 258 10.37 18.54 15.66
C LEU A 258 11.10 17.90 16.84
N TRP A 259 11.38 18.64 17.91
CA TRP A 259 12.06 18.13 19.12
C TRP A 259 11.15 17.34 20.06
N GLY A 260 9.83 17.29 19.78
CA GLY A 260 8.87 16.45 20.49
C GLY A 260 8.71 15.05 19.85
N GLY A 261 7.47 14.75 19.44
CA GLY A 261 7.11 13.46 18.86
C GLY A 261 7.99 12.99 17.70
N PRO A 262 8.25 13.82 16.65
CA PRO A 262 9.07 13.43 15.51
C PRO A 262 10.48 12.99 15.85
N LEU A 263 11.14 13.60 16.83
CA LEU A 263 12.46 13.17 17.33
C LEU A 263 12.38 11.78 17.95
N VAL A 264 11.44 11.57 18.86
CA VAL A 264 11.30 10.31 19.62
C VAL A 264 10.92 9.17 18.68
N VAL A 265 10.00 9.41 17.76
CA VAL A 265 9.55 8.41 16.79
C VAL A 265 10.67 7.99 15.85
N GLU A 266 11.47 8.96 15.34
CA GLU A 266 12.60 8.65 14.46
C GLU A 266 13.72 7.91 15.19
N GLY A 267 14.03 8.30 16.44
CA GLY A 267 14.99 7.59 17.28
C GLY A 267 14.60 6.12 17.51
N ALA A 268 13.32 5.86 17.76
CA ALA A 268 12.80 4.51 17.90
C ALA A 268 12.85 3.73 16.57
N ALA A 269 12.46 4.37 15.47
CA ALA A 269 12.55 3.77 14.13
C ALA A 269 14.00 3.43 13.75
N ASN A 270 14.97 4.29 14.12
CA ASN A 270 16.39 4.02 13.91
C ASN A 270 16.86 2.80 14.70
N ALA A 271 16.51 2.69 15.98
CA ALA A 271 16.88 1.55 16.80
C ALA A 271 16.33 0.24 16.24
N CYS A 272 15.06 0.22 15.81
CA CYS A 272 14.46 -0.93 15.13
C CYS A 272 15.17 -1.25 13.81
N SER A 273 15.45 -0.24 12.99
CA SER A 273 16.11 -0.39 11.68
C SER A 273 17.53 -0.95 11.81
N GLU A 274 18.27 -0.51 12.81
CA GLU A 274 19.62 -1.02 13.10
C GLU A 274 19.56 -2.48 13.56
N HIS A 275 18.68 -2.81 14.51
CA HIS A 275 18.50 -4.17 14.98
C HIS A 275 18.14 -5.14 13.85
N PHE A 276 17.13 -4.78 13.04
CA PHE A 276 16.75 -5.56 11.87
C PHE A 276 17.89 -5.71 10.88
N THR A 277 18.62 -4.63 10.57
CA THR A 277 19.73 -4.66 9.59
C THR A 277 20.81 -5.66 10.03
N ASN A 278 21.19 -5.63 11.31
CA ASN A 278 22.20 -6.52 11.85
C ASN A 278 21.74 -7.99 11.79
N ASN A 279 20.50 -8.25 12.19
CA ASN A 279 19.90 -9.58 12.15
C ASN A 279 19.74 -10.11 10.71
N ALA A 280 19.25 -9.30 9.80
CA ALA A 280 19.05 -9.66 8.39
C ALA A 280 20.39 -9.96 7.69
N ARG A 281 21.43 -9.14 7.93
CA ARG A 281 22.78 -9.39 7.40
C ARG A 281 23.37 -10.68 7.96
N ALA A 282 23.21 -10.95 9.25
CA ALA A 282 23.63 -12.20 9.88
C ALA A 282 22.91 -13.42 9.27
N ALA A 283 21.66 -13.24 8.82
CA ALA A 283 20.87 -14.25 8.11
C ALA A 283 21.21 -14.37 6.60
N GLY A 284 22.17 -13.60 6.09
CA GLY A 284 22.62 -13.64 4.69
C GLY A 284 21.77 -12.80 3.73
N VAL A 285 21.01 -11.83 4.24
CA VAL A 285 20.26 -10.86 3.42
C VAL A 285 21.18 -9.70 3.02
N ASN A 286 21.13 -9.30 1.75
CA ASN A 286 21.83 -8.11 1.28
C ASN A 286 21.02 -6.86 1.62
N VAL A 287 21.45 -6.12 2.64
CA VAL A 287 20.77 -4.90 3.11
C VAL A 287 21.62 -3.67 2.80
N ASP A 288 21.06 -2.77 1.96
CA ASP A 288 21.57 -1.41 1.77
C ASP A 288 21.05 -0.54 2.91
N ARG A 289 21.91 -0.20 3.85
CA ARG A 289 21.58 0.62 5.03
C ARG A 289 21.93 2.07 4.80
N PHE A 290 20.95 2.94 4.92
CA PHE A 290 21.10 4.39 4.95
C PHE A 290 20.82 4.94 6.36
N TYR A 291 21.71 5.75 6.88
CA TYR A 291 21.54 6.47 8.13
C TYR A 291 21.91 7.95 7.96
N ALA A 292 20.99 8.84 8.29
CA ALA A 292 21.28 10.26 8.34
C ALA A 292 21.63 10.68 9.78
N PRO A 293 22.77 11.34 10.00
CA PRO A 293 23.16 11.79 11.33
C PRO A 293 22.22 12.83 11.93
N ASN A 294 21.50 13.56 11.07
CA ASN A 294 20.43 14.48 11.43
C ASN A 294 19.21 14.21 10.57
N GLY A 295 18.04 14.31 11.18
CA GLY A 295 16.73 14.08 10.57
C GLY A 295 15.72 13.64 11.61
N ALA A 296 14.53 14.22 11.58
CA ALA A 296 13.39 13.86 12.41
C ALA A 296 12.37 13.13 11.56
N HIS A 297 11.30 12.60 12.17
CA HIS A 297 10.26 11.81 11.50
C HIS A 297 9.35 12.71 10.64
N THR A 298 9.82 13.11 9.46
CA THR A 298 9.21 14.13 8.60
C THR A 298 9.13 13.69 7.15
N TRP A 299 8.21 14.27 6.40
CA TRP A 299 8.04 13.99 4.98
C TRP A 299 9.30 14.28 4.14
N PRO A 300 10.03 15.39 4.35
CA PRO A 300 11.28 15.61 3.63
C PRO A 300 12.32 14.50 3.86
N LEU A 301 12.45 13.98 5.10
CA LEU A 301 13.33 12.86 5.38
C LEU A 301 12.88 11.59 4.63
N PHE A 302 11.58 11.29 4.61
CA PHE A 302 11.06 10.12 3.88
C PHE A 302 11.31 10.23 2.38
N GLU A 303 11.11 11.42 1.79
CA GLU A 303 11.45 11.68 0.40
C GLU A 303 12.94 11.50 0.12
N HIS A 304 13.80 12.00 0.98
CA HIS A 304 15.25 11.81 0.86
C HIS A 304 15.63 10.33 0.85
N GLN A 305 15.03 9.54 1.74
CA GLN A 305 15.24 8.09 1.80
C GLN A 305 14.70 7.39 0.54
N LEU A 306 13.52 7.78 0.04
CA LEU A 306 12.95 7.27 -1.21
C LEU A 306 13.91 7.51 -2.38
N ARG A 307 14.39 8.73 -2.57
CA ARG A 307 15.35 9.08 -3.63
C ARG A 307 16.65 8.26 -3.50
N THR A 308 17.15 8.11 -2.28
CA THR A 308 18.36 7.34 -2.00
C THR A 308 18.19 5.85 -2.27
N SER A 309 17.01 5.28 -1.94
CA SER A 309 16.71 3.87 -2.14
C SER A 309 16.64 3.45 -3.63
N TRP A 310 16.49 4.41 -4.53
CA TRP A 310 16.37 4.13 -5.96
C TRP A 310 17.59 3.41 -6.53
N ARG A 311 18.79 3.65 -5.97
CA ARG A 311 20.02 2.92 -6.33
C ARG A 311 19.94 1.41 -6.05
N THR A 312 19.12 1.00 -5.08
CA THR A 312 18.87 -0.41 -4.71
C THR A 312 17.67 -0.97 -5.47
N ILE A 313 16.60 -0.17 -5.61
CA ILE A 313 15.34 -0.60 -6.22
C ILE A 313 15.47 -0.73 -7.73
N ALA A 314 15.97 0.30 -8.43
CA ALA A 314 15.97 0.33 -9.90
C ALA A 314 16.66 -0.90 -10.55
N PRO A 315 17.90 -1.27 -10.19
CA PRO A 315 18.54 -2.42 -10.81
C PRO A 315 17.83 -3.74 -10.48
N ALA A 316 17.20 -3.85 -9.31
CA ALA A 316 16.49 -5.06 -8.90
C ALA A 316 15.22 -5.31 -9.72
N ILE A 317 14.51 -4.25 -10.10
CA ILE A 317 13.28 -4.36 -10.91
C ILE A 317 13.50 -4.16 -12.41
N GLY A 318 14.68 -3.68 -12.83
CA GLY A 318 15.01 -3.41 -14.23
C GLY A 318 14.40 -2.10 -14.76
N ALA A 319 14.35 -1.07 -13.89
CA ALA A 319 13.83 0.26 -14.20
C ALA A 319 14.94 1.24 -14.59
#